data_4256b67e652fe16b56bf86938f61dcac
#
_entry.id   4256b67e652fe16b56bf86938f61dcac
#
_cell.length_a   1.000
_cell.length_b   1.000
_cell.length_c   1.000
_cell.angle_alpha   90.00
_cell.angle_beta   90.00
_cell.angle_gamma   90.00
#
_symmetry.space_group_name_H-M   'P 1'
#
loop_
_entity.id
_entity.type
_entity.pdbx_description
1 polymer ?
#
loop_
_entity_poly.entity_id
_entity_poly.type
_entity_poly.pdbx_seq_one_letter_code
_entity_poly.pdbx_strand_id
1 'polypeptide(L)'
;MKMRNFKLIVLLLSFFLMVTACQTVQEKTDKIVEQENKRLGKYIGQLSSELKIDLGNPDEDFKNEKGNLVLVYKTKKYGISCERKFEVDTNSVVIGFSSKGCF
;
A
#
# COMPACT_ATOMS: atom_id res chain seq x y z
N MET A 1 37.60 -32.59 19.30
CA MET A 1 36.14 -32.75 19.18
C MET A 1 35.35 -31.48 19.52
N LYS A 2 35.76 -30.69 20.49
CA LYS A 2 35.08 -29.45 20.84
C LYS A 2 35.18 -28.34 19.79
N MET A 3 36.21 -28.35 18.92
CA MET A 3 36.38 -27.34 17.84
C MET A 3 35.41 -27.50 16.68
N ARG A 4 34.93 -28.71 16.36
CA ARG A 4 33.97 -28.94 15.27
C ARG A 4 32.59 -28.37 15.61
N ASN A 5 32.16 -28.47 16.86
CA ASN A 5 30.86 -27.93 17.30
C ASN A 5 30.86 -26.39 17.38
N PHE A 6 32.03 -25.81 17.72
CA PHE A 6 32.19 -24.36 17.78
C PHE A 6 32.04 -23.70 16.40
N LYS A 7 32.64 -24.26 15.35
CA LYS A 7 32.48 -23.75 13.97
C LYS A 7 31.04 -23.84 13.46
N LEU A 8 30.34 -24.91 13.78
CA LEU A 8 28.91 -25.08 13.45
C LEU A 8 28.03 -24.09 14.16
N ILE A 9 28.29 -23.82 15.43
CA ILE A 9 27.57 -22.85 16.24
C ILE A 9 27.76 -21.42 15.70
N VAL A 10 29.00 -21.07 15.34
CA VAL A 10 29.31 -19.74 14.75
C VAL A 10 28.62 -19.55 13.38
N LEU A 11 28.60 -20.58 12.54
CA LEU A 11 27.89 -20.55 11.26
C LEU A 11 26.39 -20.42 11.42
N LEU A 12 25.78 -21.10 12.38
CA LEU A 12 24.36 -21.01 12.69
C LEU A 12 24.00 -19.64 13.25
N LEU A 13 24.83 -19.05 14.12
CA LEU A 13 24.64 -17.70 14.66
C LEU A 13 24.75 -16.63 13.57
N SER A 14 25.70 -16.77 12.63
CA SER A 14 25.84 -15.85 11.50
C SER A 14 24.64 -15.90 10.57
N PHE A 15 24.10 -17.06 10.30
CA PHE A 15 22.88 -17.23 9.50
C PHE A 15 21.65 -16.63 10.18
N PHE A 16 21.53 -16.76 11.50
CA PHE A 16 20.43 -16.21 12.28
C PHE A 16 20.43 -14.67 12.27
N LEU A 17 21.59 -14.05 12.31
CA LEU A 17 21.75 -12.59 12.23
C LEU A 17 21.29 -12.02 10.88
N MET A 18 21.50 -12.72 9.78
CA MET A 18 21.06 -12.29 8.45
C MET A 18 19.52 -12.32 8.31
N VAL A 19 18.85 -13.30 8.88
CA VAL A 19 17.38 -13.40 8.87
C VAL A 19 16.74 -12.26 9.64
N THR A 20 17.34 -11.83 10.75
CA THR A 20 16.82 -10.72 11.56
C THR A 20 16.88 -9.37 10.83
N ALA A 21 17.93 -9.14 10.03
CA ALA A 21 18.05 -7.91 9.22
C ALA A 21 16.97 -7.80 8.15
N CYS A 22 16.58 -8.91 7.50
CA CYS A 22 15.50 -8.94 6.52
C CYS A 22 14.13 -8.63 7.13
N GLN A 23 13.85 -9.10 8.35
CA GLN A 23 12.60 -8.83 9.06
C GLN A 23 12.43 -7.35 9.40
N THR A 24 13.50 -6.65 9.76
CA THR A 24 13.46 -5.22 10.11
C THR A 24 13.05 -4.35 8.91
N VAL A 25 13.50 -4.69 7.70
CA VAL A 25 13.12 -3.97 6.47
C VAL A 25 11.66 -4.18 6.13
N GLN A 26 11.11 -5.39 6.30
CA GLN A 26 9.69 -5.66 6.07
C GLN A 26 8.79 -4.90 7.04
N GLU A 27 9.15 -4.79 8.31
CA GLU A 27 8.38 -4.03 9.29
C GLU A 27 8.21 -2.56 8.93
N LYS A 28 9.26 -1.90 8.42
CA LYS A 28 9.19 -0.51 7.98
C LYS A 28 8.27 -0.33 6.77
N THR A 29 8.34 -1.24 5.81
CA THR A 29 7.47 -1.22 4.63
C THR A 29 6.02 -1.44 4.99
N ASP A 30 5.73 -2.39 5.88
CA ASP A 30 4.38 -2.69 6.35
C ASP A 30 3.76 -1.51 7.09
N LYS A 31 4.53 -0.77 7.89
CA LYS A 31 4.06 0.43 8.59
C LYS A 31 3.65 1.55 7.62
N ILE A 32 4.41 1.77 6.54
CA ILE A 32 4.10 2.77 5.53
C ILE A 32 2.79 2.42 4.81
N VAL A 33 2.63 1.17 4.40
CA VAL A 33 1.42 0.67 3.75
C VAL A 33 0.20 0.77 4.68
N GLU A 34 0.36 0.42 5.95
CA GLU A 34 -0.70 0.52 6.95
C GLU A 34 -1.16 1.96 7.18
N GLN A 35 -0.23 2.92 7.27
CA GLN A 35 -0.56 4.34 7.41
C GLN A 35 -1.31 4.87 6.20
N GLU A 36 -0.92 4.48 4.99
CA GLU A 36 -1.60 4.89 3.78
C GLU A 36 -3.01 4.29 3.71
N ASN A 37 -3.18 3.02 4.07
CA ASN A 37 -4.48 2.35 4.12
C ASN A 37 -5.42 3.02 5.12
N LYS A 38 -4.93 3.45 6.28
CA LYS A 38 -5.73 4.19 7.25
C LYS A 38 -6.17 5.55 6.71
N ARG A 39 -5.29 6.26 6.03
CA ARG A 39 -5.59 7.57 5.47
C ARG A 39 -6.63 7.49 4.36
N LEU A 40 -6.50 6.51 3.46
CA LEU A 40 -7.43 6.33 2.33
C LEU A 40 -8.71 5.61 2.75
N GLY A 41 -8.63 4.72 3.73
CA GLY A 41 -9.77 3.95 4.23
C GLY A 41 -10.88 4.81 4.83
N LYS A 42 -10.56 6.03 5.28
CA LYS A 42 -11.59 6.96 5.80
C LYS A 42 -12.62 7.37 4.76
N TYR A 43 -12.30 7.26 3.48
CA TYR A 43 -13.22 7.61 2.39
C TYR A 43 -14.23 6.50 2.09
N ILE A 44 -13.98 5.26 2.53
CA ILE A 44 -14.91 4.16 2.33
C ILE A 44 -16.20 4.43 3.11
N GLY A 45 -17.34 4.35 2.42
CA GLY A 45 -18.63 4.65 3.00
C GLY A 45 -19.05 6.12 2.88
N GLN A 46 -18.16 7.00 2.40
CA GLN A 46 -18.46 8.41 2.16
C GLN A 46 -18.89 8.66 0.71
N LEU A 47 -19.54 9.78 0.47
CA LEU A 47 -19.93 10.18 -0.88
C LEU A 47 -18.69 10.55 -1.72
N SER A 48 -18.74 10.24 -3.01
CA SER A 48 -17.68 10.61 -3.95
C SER A 48 -17.46 12.12 -4.04
N SER A 49 -18.49 12.92 -3.78
CA SER A 49 -18.38 14.37 -3.73
C SER A 49 -17.43 14.85 -2.62
N GLU A 50 -17.43 14.20 -1.46
CA GLU A 50 -16.50 14.51 -0.37
C GLU A 50 -15.07 14.14 -0.72
N LEU A 51 -14.87 13.02 -1.40
CA LEU A 51 -13.56 12.63 -1.92
C LEU A 51 -13.01 13.68 -2.88
N LYS A 52 -13.85 14.19 -3.78
CA LYS A 52 -13.45 15.21 -4.75
C LYS A 52 -13.16 16.57 -4.11
N ILE A 53 -13.81 16.90 -2.99
CA ILE A 53 -13.49 18.12 -2.23
C ILE A 53 -12.06 18.01 -1.66
N ASP A 54 -11.69 16.87 -1.10
CA ASP A 54 -10.40 16.67 -0.48
C ASP A 54 -9.27 16.48 -1.49
N LEU A 55 -9.49 15.69 -2.54
CA LEU A 55 -8.45 15.31 -3.50
C LEU A 55 -8.52 16.07 -4.82
N GLY A 56 -9.59 16.81 -5.05
CA GLY A 56 -9.83 17.49 -6.32
C GLY A 56 -10.48 16.55 -7.35
N ASN A 57 -10.54 17.01 -8.59
CA ASN A 57 -11.06 16.20 -9.69
C ASN A 57 -10.11 15.06 -10.04
N PRO A 58 -10.62 13.86 -10.34
CA PRO A 58 -9.76 12.77 -10.77
C PRO A 58 -9.12 13.07 -12.13
N ASP A 59 -7.94 12.49 -12.37
CA ASP A 59 -7.27 12.59 -13.67
C ASP A 59 -7.99 11.81 -14.75
N GLU A 60 -8.58 10.68 -14.37
CA GLU A 60 -9.38 9.82 -15.24
C GLU A 60 -10.54 9.22 -14.47
N ASP A 61 -11.59 8.82 -15.17
CA ASP A 61 -12.66 8.00 -14.63
C ASP A 61 -13.11 6.97 -15.66
N PHE A 62 -13.58 5.83 -15.20
CA PHE A 62 -14.15 4.80 -16.08
C PHE A 62 -15.11 3.92 -15.30
N LYS A 63 -15.99 3.22 -16.01
CA LYS A 63 -16.87 2.21 -15.42
C LYS A 63 -16.21 0.83 -15.49
N ASN A 64 -16.22 0.09 -14.39
CA ASN A 64 -15.69 -1.26 -14.35
C ASN A 64 -16.74 -2.29 -14.80
N GLU A 65 -16.36 -3.57 -14.78
CA GLU A 65 -17.25 -4.66 -15.21
C GLU A 65 -18.52 -4.79 -14.37
N LYS A 66 -18.48 -4.34 -13.12
CA LYS A 66 -19.63 -4.34 -12.21
C LYS A 66 -20.58 -3.17 -12.43
N GLY A 67 -20.24 -2.25 -13.34
CA GLY A 67 -21.00 -1.04 -13.59
C GLY A 67 -20.74 0.09 -12.59
N ASN A 68 -19.76 -0.05 -11.73
CA ASN A 68 -19.33 0.97 -10.79
C ASN A 68 -18.34 1.94 -11.43
N LEU A 69 -18.38 3.20 -10.98
CA LEU A 69 -17.44 4.22 -11.44
C LEU A 69 -16.11 4.07 -10.69
N VAL A 70 -15.00 4.13 -11.42
CA VAL A 70 -13.65 4.13 -10.84
C VAL A 70 -13.02 5.50 -11.09
N LEU A 71 -12.63 6.18 -10.02
CA LEU A 71 -11.93 7.46 -10.08
C LEU A 71 -10.43 7.22 -9.95
N VAL A 72 -9.64 7.75 -10.88
CA VAL A 72 -8.20 7.54 -10.94
C VAL A 72 -7.47 8.84 -10.65
N TYR A 73 -6.61 8.82 -9.62
CA TYR A 73 -5.75 9.93 -9.24
C TYR A 73 -4.30 9.52 -9.47
N LYS A 74 -3.59 10.32 -10.26
CA LYS A 74 -2.19 10.07 -10.59
C LYS A 74 -1.32 11.15 -9.99
N THR A 75 -0.26 10.74 -9.29
CA THR A 75 0.78 11.63 -8.80
C THR A 75 2.15 11.06 -9.14
N LYS A 76 3.17 11.91 -9.12
CA LYS A 76 4.53 11.49 -9.41
C LYS A 76 5.45 11.99 -8.31
N LYS A 77 6.23 11.10 -7.71
CA LYS A 77 7.16 11.43 -6.65
C LYS A 77 8.49 10.72 -6.92
N TYR A 78 9.57 11.48 -6.96
CA TYR A 78 10.92 10.97 -7.26
C TYR A 78 10.99 10.17 -8.56
N GLY A 79 10.25 10.59 -9.60
CA GLY A 79 10.19 9.87 -10.88
C GLY A 79 9.33 8.61 -10.87
N ILE A 80 8.74 8.24 -9.75
CA ILE A 80 7.88 7.06 -9.61
C ILE A 80 6.43 7.50 -9.65
N SER A 81 5.65 6.89 -10.57
CA SER A 81 4.23 7.17 -10.71
C SER A 81 3.43 6.47 -9.61
N CYS A 82 2.60 7.24 -8.92
CA CYS A 82 1.63 6.74 -7.94
C CYS A 82 0.24 6.83 -8.55
N GLU A 83 -0.49 5.73 -8.56
CA GLU A 83 -1.85 5.66 -9.08
C GLU A 83 -2.78 5.16 -7.97
N ARG A 84 -3.77 5.99 -7.61
CA ARG A 84 -4.82 5.64 -6.64
C ARG A 84 -6.14 5.55 -7.36
N LYS A 85 -6.86 4.45 -7.13
CA LYS A 85 -8.17 4.20 -7.73
C LYS A 85 -9.20 4.07 -6.61
N PHE A 86 -10.31 4.77 -6.77
CA PHE A 86 -11.44 4.67 -5.85
C PHE A 86 -12.66 4.14 -6.61
N GLU A 87 -13.23 3.05 -6.12
CA GLU A 87 -14.45 2.48 -6.69
C GLU A 87 -15.66 3.10 -6.01
N VAL A 88 -16.60 3.60 -6.82
CA VAL A 88 -17.81 4.28 -6.38
C VAL A 88 -19.01 3.51 -6.89
N ASP A 89 -19.97 3.20 -6.03
CA ASP A 89 -21.16 2.49 -6.42
C ASP A 89 -22.17 3.39 -7.14
N THR A 90 -23.32 2.83 -7.54
CA THR A 90 -24.38 3.56 -8.24
C THR A 90 -25.04 4.64 -7.39
N ASN A 91 -24.88 4.59 -6.08
CA ASN A 91 -25.36 5.60 -5.13
C ASN A 91 -24.31 6.70 -4.86
N SER A 92 -23.24 6.73 -5.61
CA SER A 92 -22.12 7.67 -5.43
C SER A 92 -21.37 7.52 -4.11
N VAL A 93 -21.36 6.34 -3.54
CA VAL A 93 -20.64 6.00 -2.30
C VAL A 93 -19.34 5.27 -2.62
N VAL A 94 -18.25 5.68 -2.00
CA VAL A 94 -16.95 5.01 -2.13
C VAL A 94 -17.00 3.66 -1.43
N ILE A 95 -16.78 2.58 -2.16
CA ILE A 95 -16.85 1.21 -1.65
C ILE A 95 -15.49 0.51 -1.57
N GLY A 96 -14.48 1.06 -2.21
CA GLY A 96 -13.14 0.46 -2.18
C GLY A 96 -12.10 1.39 -2.77
N PHE A 97 -10.82 1.05 -2.53
CA PHE A 97 -9.70 1.76 -3.14
C PHE A 97 -8.53 0.81 -3.37
N SER A 98 -7.64 1.21 -4.26
CA SER A 98 -6.35 0.54 -4.46
C SER A 98 -5.28 1.58 -4.77
N SER A 99 -4.04 1.28 -4.41
CA SER A 99 -2.88 2.14 -4.65
C SER A 99 -1.77 1.34 -5.31
N LYS A 100 -1.09 1.95 -6.28
CA LYS A 100 0.02 1.35 -6.98
C LYS A 100 1.16 2.36 -7.10
N GLY A 101 2.36 1.98 -6.65
CA GLY A 101 3.54 2.83 -6.71
C GLY A 101 3.54 3.98 -5.71
N CYS A 102 2.63 3.98 -4.73
CA CYS A 102 2.52 5.03 -3.72
C CYS A 102 3.33 4.68 -2.46
N PHE A 103 4.09 5.64 -1.94
CA PHE A 103 4.84 5.50 -0.69
C PHE A 103 5.13 6.87 -0.06
#